data_fe3ff47cefbf157130c77f350b73beb2
#
_entry.id   fe3ff47cefbf157130c77f350b73beb2
#
_cell.length_a   1.000
_cell.length_b   1.000
_cell.length_c   1.000
_cell.angle_alpha   90.00
_cell.angle_beta   90.00
_cell.angle_gamma   90.00
#
_symmetry.space_group_name_H-M   'P 1'
#
loop_
_entity.id
_entity.type
_entity.pdbx_description
1 polymer ?
#
loop_
_entity_poly.entity_id
_entity_poly.type
_entity_poly.pdbx_seq_one_letter_code
_entity_poly.pdbx_strand_id
1 'polypeptide(L)'
;SKVEQERFKNMSPEERAEYWSQQSEEQKRHLCDKYPDMVGNADGVEGWARDRANRNRLPGLKQEAQDKIAYYAKRAETPRLDEESRACYLREKEKVEQELASYVAIEKQLGTGIALEDYQHGKQGEPISLLTLQNDGIRVKAAVAQGDVDHAKHVATQVPGVGTTVPDSLETYMQETANLRRAAADQGNIPVQDVATVAWLGYDAPSWDSSMTNSQLADTGANRLAGFLTGLRASREHGAGYAHMTVVAHSYGSTTAGIAATRIPPGTVDDMIMYGSPGMGTYDARKFNVDPGHLWVSGIP
;
A
#
# COMPACT_ATOMS: atom_id res chain seq x y z
N SER A 1 24.03 -10.45 -6.83
CA SER A 1 24.35 -11.53 -5.90
C SER A 1 23.35 -11.58 -4.74
N LYS A 2 23.30 -12.69 -3.99
CA LYS A 2 22.45 -12.78 -2.79
C LYS A 2 22.84 -11.74 -1.73
N VAL A 3 24.11 -11.42 -1.61
CA VAL A 3 24.63 -10.41 -0.67
C VAL A 3 24.10 -9.01 -1.01
N GLU A 4 24.08 -8.66 -2.29
CA GLU A 4 23.55 -7.37 -2.74
C GLU A 4 22.03 -7.27 -2.53
N GLN A 5 21.29 -8.37 -2.73
CA GLN A 5 19.85 -8.42 -2.46
C GLN A 5 19.55 -8.23 -0.97
N GLU A 6 20.30 -8.89 -0.08
CA GLU A 6 20.15 -8.73 1.37
C GLU A 6 20.50 -7.30 1.80
N ARG A 7 21.55 -6.72 1.23
CA ARG A 7 21.94 -5.34 1.49
C ARG A 7 20.83 -4.37 1.10
N PHE A 8 20.25 -4.55 -0.09
CA PHE A 8 19.14 -3.73 -0.56
C PHE A 8 17.90 -3.81 0.37
N LYS A 9 17.54 -5.02 0.78
CA LYS A 9 16.41 -5.24 1.70
C LYS A 9 16.60 -4.56 3.05
N ASN A 10 17.84 -4.49 3.54
CA ASN A 10 18.19 -3.93 4.85
C ASN A 10 18.44 -2.41 4.84
N MET A 11 18.42 -1.78 3.67
CA MET A 11 18.54 -0.33 3.55
C MET A 11 17.33 0.37 4.17
N SER A 12 17.54 1.55 4.74
CA SER A 12 16.45 2.47 5.06
C SER A 12 15.76 2.95 3.77
N PRO A 13 14.53 3.46 3.84
CA PRO A 13 13.88 4.05 2.67
C PRO A 13 14.72 5.12 1.99
N GLU A 14 15.38 5.99 2.76
CA GLU A 14 16.25 7.05 2.24
C GLU A 14 17.50 6.49 1.54
N GLU A 15 18.18 5.54 2.16
CA GLU A 15 19.34 4.87 1.56
C GLU A 15 18.95 4.13 0.28
N ARG A 16 17.80 3.49 0.29
CA ARG A 16 17.30 2.75 -0.88
C ARG A 16 16.94 3.68 -2.03
N ALA A 17 16.32 4.82 -1.74
CA ALA A 17 16.01 5.83 -2.75
C ALA A 17 17.28 6.40 -3.40
N GLU A 18 18.30 6.68 -2.61
CA GLU A 18 19.60 7.13 -3.11
C GLU A 18 20.25 6.08 -4.01
N TYR A 19 20.36 4.85 -3.53
CA TYR A 19 20.91 3.72 -4.31
C TYR A 19 20.16 3.55 -5.64
N TRP A 20 18.82 3.53 -5.58
CA TRP A 20 17.97 3.37 -6.76
C TRP A 20 18.19 4.49 -7.79
N SER A 21 18.28 5.72 -7.33
CA SER A 21 18.49 6.88 -8.21
C SER A 21 19.81 6.83 -9.01
N GLN A 22 20.79 6.11 -8.51
CA GLN A 22 22.10 5.94 -9.17
C GLN A 22 22.08 4.86 -10.28
N GLN A 23 21.01 4.10 -10.38
CA GLN A 23 20.89 3.06 -11.40
C GLN A 23 20.40 3.69 -12.72
N SER A 24 20.86 3.14 -13.86
CA SER A 24 20.32 3.52 -15.17
C SER A 24 18.88 3.01 -15.33
N GLU A 25 18.12 3.61 -16.25
CA GLU A 25 16.77 3.16 -16.58
C GLU A 25 16.74 1.68 -17.00
N GLU A 26 17.71 1.24 -17.78
CA GLU A 26 17.85 -0.15 -18.20
C GLU A 26 18.07 -1.07 -16.98
N GLN A 27 18.98 -0.68 -16.08
CA GLN A 27 19.26 -1.41 -14.84
C GLN A 27 18.00 -1.49 -13.95
N LYS A 28 17.28 -0.39 -13.80
CA LYS A 28 16.02 -0.36 -13.03
C LYS A 28 15.00 -1.35 -13.58
N ARG A 29 14.80 -1.37 -14.90
CA ARG A 29 13.87 -2.33 -15.54
C ARG A 29 14.35 -3.77 -15.36
N HIS A 30 15.64 -4.01 -15.49
CA HIS A 30 16.23 -5.33 -15.25
C HIS A 30 15.95 -5.82 -13.82
N LEU A 31 16.11 -4.95 -12.82
CA LEU A 31 15.82 -5.30 -11.42
C LEU A 31 14.34 -5.59 -11.19
N CYS A 32 13.43 -4.81 -11.81
CA CYS A 32 12.00 -5.06 -11.75
C CYS A 32 11.62 -6.44 -12.33
N ASP A 33 12.27 -6.83 -13.40
CA ASP A 33 11.91 -8.07 -14.13
C ASP A 33 12.57 -9.32 -13.51
N LYS A 34 13.80 -9.19 -13.03
CA LYS A 34 14.54 -10.30 -12.44
C LYS A 34 14.26 -10.50 -10.95
N TYR A 35 14.05 -9.42 -10.22
CA TYR A 35 13.83 -9.43 -8.76
C TYR A 35 12.56 -8.70 -8.36
N PRO A 36 11.39 -9.05 -8.95
CA PRO A 36 10.15 -8.31 -8.69
C PRO A 36 9.72 -8.35 -7.23
N ASP A 37 9.97 -9.45 -6.52
CA ASP A 37 9.65 -9.56 -5.09
C ASP A 37 10.44 -8.59 -4.23
N MET A 38 11.67 -8.29 -4.63
CA MET A 38 12.54 -7.34 -3.94
C MET A 38 12.11 -5.89 -4.21
N VAL A 39 11.78 -5.58 -5.46
CA VAL A 39 11.50 -4.20 -5.91
C VAL A 39 10.07 -3.77 -5.58
N GLY A 40 9.10 -4.67 -5.72
CA GLY A 40 7.67 -4.33 -5.67
C GLY A 40 7.19 -3.71 -4.37
N ASN A 41 7.84 -4.02 -3.25
CA ASN A 41 7.48 -3.50 -1.92
C ASN A 41 8.60 -2.66 -1.29
N ALA A 42 9.60 -2.28 -2.08
CA ALA A 42 10.76 -1.58 -1.59
C ALA A 42 10.47 -0.09 -1.40
N ASP A 43 10.30 0.33 -0.14
CA ASP A 43 10.12 1.74 0.20
C ASP A 43 11.34 2.56 -0.24
N GLY A 44 11.11 3.62 -0.98
CA GLY A 44 12.14 4.47 -1.59
C GLY A 44 12.34 4.26 -3.09
N VAL A 45 11.84 3.17 -3.64
CA VAL A 45 11.83 2.93 -5.09
C VAL A 45 10.70 3.72 -5.75
N GLU A 46 10.95 4.23 -6.95
CA GLU A 46 9.96 4.97 -7.75
C GLU A 46 8.69 4.15 -8.00
N GLY A 47 7.55 4.85 -8.05
CA GLY A 47 6.24 4.22 -8.21
C GLY A 47 6.10 3.41 -9.49
N TRP A 48 6.63 3.90 -10.62
CA TRP A 48 6.57 3.17 -11.90
C TRP A 48 7.26 1.81 -11.82
N ALA A 49 8.37 1.74 -11.08
CA ALA A 49 9.15 0.52 -10.93
C ALA A 49 8.48 -0.47 -9.98
N ARG A 50 7.95 0.01 -8.86
CA ARG A 50 7.15 -0.83 -7.95
C ARG A 50 5.94 -1.41 -8.68
N ASP A 51 5.23 -0.60 -9.45
CA ASP A 51 4.10 -1.03 -10.27
C ASP A 51 4.50 -2.11 -11.28
N ARG A 52 5.58 -1.88 -12.05
CA ARG A 52 6.09 -2.86 -13.00
C ARG A 52 6.42 -4.18 -12.34
N ALA A 53 7.17 -4.15 -11.24
CA ALA A 53 7.55 -5.34 -10.49
C ALA A 53 6.32 -6.09 -9.95
N ASN A 54 5.36 -5.39 -9.37
CA ASN A 54 4.15 -6.00 -8.81
C ASN A 54 3.21 -6.55 -9.89
N ARG A 55 3.10 -5.89 -11.03
CA ARG A 55 2.35 -6.42 -12.18
C ARG A 55 2.99 -7.70 -12.71
N ASN A 56 4.31 -7.79 -12.69
CA ASN A 56 5.05 -9.01 -13.04
C ASN A 56 4.78 -10.17 -12.08
N ARG A 57 4.56 -9.87 -10.79
CA ARG A 57 4.30 -10.90 -9.74
C ARG A 57 2.87 -11.42 -9.74
N LEU A 58 1.91 -10.57 -10.08
CA LEU A 58 0.49 -10.84 -9.85
C LEU A 58 -0.03 -12.12 -10.54
N PRO A 59 0.27 -12.40 -11.83
CA PRO A 59 -0.20 -13.63 -12.48
C PRO A 59 0.30 -14.90 -11.79
N GLY A 60 1.56 -14.92 -11.39
CA GLY A 60 2.16 -16.07 -10.69
C GLY A 60 1.54 -16.28 -9.30
N LEU A 61 1.29 -15.21 -8.57
CA LEU A 61 0.63 -15.28 -7.26
C LEU A 61 -0.80 -15.81 -7.37
N LYS A 62 -1.55 -15.39 -8.39
CA LYS A 62 -2.88 -15.92 -8.69
C LYS A 62 -2.83 -17.42 -8.99
N GLN A 63 -1.92 -17.84 -9.86
CA GLN A 63 -1.77 -19.25 -10.23
C GLN A 63 -1.38 -20.10 -9.03
N GLU A 64 -0.45 -19.64 -8.21
CA GLU A 64 -0.04 -20.32 -6.99
C GLU A 64 -1.21 -20.50 -6.01
N ALA A 65 -2.04 -19.46 -5.84
CA ALA A 65 -3.25 -19.55 -5.02
C ALA A 65 -4.24 -20.57 -5.57
N GLN A 66 -4.49 -20.57 -6.88
CA GLN A 66 -5.36 -21.54 -7.54
C GLN A 66 -4.87 -22.97 -7.34
N ASP A 67 -3.58 -23.22 -7.47
CA ASP A 67 -2.96 -24.53 -7.28
C ASP A 67 -3.10 -25.01 -5.83
N LYS A 68 -2.90 -24.12 -4.85
CA LYS A 68 -3.09 -24.43 -3.42
C LYS A 68 -4.54 -24.76 -3.08
N ILE A 69 -5.50 -24.02 -3.64
CA ILE A 69 -6.92 -24.29 -3.45
C ILE A 69 -7.27 -25.70 -3.95
N ALA A 70 -6.82 -26.06 -5.15
CA ALA A 70 -7.01 -27.40 -5.70
C ALA A 70 -6.36 -28.48 -4.85
N TYR A 71 -5.16 -28.23 -4.35
CA TYR A 71 -4.44 -29.14 -3.46
C TYR A 71 -5.21 -29.40 -2.16
N TYR A 72 -5.65 -28.36 -1.48
CA TYR A 72 -6.40 -28.51 -0.22
C TYR A 72 -7.78 -29.14 -0.43
N ALA A 73 -8.46 -28.80 -1.51
CA ALA A 73 -9.73 -29.43 -1.87
C ALA A 73 -9.58 -30.95 -2.04
N LYS A 74 -8.55 -31.36 -2.78
CA LYS A 74 -8.24 -32.78 -3.01
C LYS A 74 -7.87 -33.50 -1.71
N ARG A 75 -7.07 -32.86 -0.86
CA ARG A 75 -6.68 -33.43 0.44
C ARG A 75 -7.87 -33.61 1.38
N ALA A 76 -8.82 -32.69 1.38
CA ALA A 76 -10.04 -32.80 2.19
C ALA A 76 -10.94 -33.95 1.76
N GLU A 77 -10.83 -34.44 0.53
CA GLU A 77 -11.59 -35.58 -0.01
C GLU A 77 -10.92 -36.95 0.25
N THR A 78 -9.78 -36.97 0.92
CA THR A 78 -9.05 -38.21 1.22
C THR A 78 -9.95 -39.19 1.99
N PRO A 79 -10.10 -40.46 1.49
CA PRO A 79 -10.91 -41.45 2.19
C PRO A 79 -10.38 -41.74 3.59
N ARG A 80 -11.29 -41.91 4.55
CA ARG A 80 -10.98 -42.21 5.96
C ARG A 80 -10.17 -41.14 6.69
N LEU A 81 -10.17 -39.91 6.16
CA LEU A 81 -9.57 -38.80 6.85
C LEU A 81 -10.38 -38.47 8.11
N ASP A 82 -9.68 -38.24 9.23
CA ASP A 82 -10.36 -37.79 10.45
C ASP A 82 -10.94 -36.38 10.27
N GLU A 83 -11.95 -36.06 11.07
CA GLU A 83 -12.69 -34.78 10.99
C GLU A 83 -11.81 -33.58 11.26
N GLU A 84 -10.86 -33.69 12.19
CA GLU A 84 -9.93 -32.60 12.54
C GLU A 84 -9.00 -32.25 11.37
N SER A 85 -8.41 -33.26 10.74
CA SER A 85 -7.55 -33.08 9.56
C SER A 85 -8.33 -32.50 8.39
N ARG A 86 -9.54 -32.98 8.15
CA ARG A 86 -10.42 -32.45 7.10
C ARG A 86 -10.74 -30.97 7.34
N ALA A 87 -11.13 -30.63 8.57
CA ALA A 87 -11.40 -29.25 8.94
C ALA A 87 -10.17 -28.34 8.77
N CYS A 88 -8.98 -28.86 9.06
CA CYS A 88 -7.73 -28.15 8.85
C CYS A 88 -7.51 -27.83 7.37
N TYR A 89 -7.64 -28.83 6.48
CA TYR A 89 -7.51 -28.60 5.03
C TYR A 89 -8.54 -27.60 4.50
N LEU A 90 -9.79 -27.67 4.98
CA LEU A 90 -10.83 -26.74 4.55
C LEU A 90 -10.58 -25.31 5.05
N ARG A 91 -10.04 -25.14 6.25
CA ARG A 91 -9.65 -23.82 6.77
C ARG A 91 -8.49 -23.22 5.93
N GLU A 92 -7.48 -24.02 5.62
CA GLU A 92 -6.37 -23.58 4.76
C GLU A 92 -6.86 -23.22 3.36
N LYS A 93 -7.78 -24.00 2.82
CA LYS A 93 -8.42 -23.70 1.53
C LYS A 93 -9.14 -22.36 1.56
N GLU A 94 -9.97 -22.12 2.58
CA GLU A 94 -10.70 -20.86 2.73
C GLU A 94 -9.75 -19.66 2.81
N LYS A 95 -8.65 -19.79 3.55
CA LYS A 95 -7.63 -18.76 3.66
C LYS A 95 -7.01 -18.42 2.31
N VAL A 96 -6.67 -19.43 1.50
CA VAL A 96 -6.11 -19.22 0.17
C VAL A 96 -7.16 -18.67 -0.80
N GLU A 97 -8.43 -19.04 -0.65
CA GLU A 97 -9.53 -18.44 -1.42
C GLU A 97 -9.63 -16.92 -1.18
N GLN A 98 -9.40 -16.46 0.07
CA GLN A 98 -9.34 -15.03 0.39
C GLN A 98 -8.11 -14.36 -0.26
N GLU A 99 -6.98 -15.04 -0.29
CA GLU A 99 -5.80 -14.54 -1.01
C GLU A 99 -6.09 -14.37 -2.50
N LEU A 100 -6.70 -15.38 -3.13
CA LEU A 100 -7.10 -15.31 -4.54
C LEU A 100 -8.09 -14.17 -4.80
N ALA A 101 -9.09 -14.02 -3.94
CA ALA A 101 -10.05 -12.93 -4.04
C ALA A 101 -9.37 -11.55 -3.97
N SER A 102 -8.33 -11.43 -3.14
CA SER A 102 -7.51 -10.22 -3.06
C SER A 102 -6.80 -9.92 -4.37
N TYR A 103 -6.15 -10.93 -4.97
CA TYR A 103 -5.45 -10.76 -6.26
C TYR A 103 -6.41 -10.41 -7.39
N VAL A 104 -7.59 -11.02 -7.41
CA VAL A 104 -8.64 -10.71 -8.40
C VAL A 104 -9.15 -9.27 -8.24
N ALA A 105 -9.36 -8.81 -7.00
CA ALA A 105 -9.78 -7.44 -6.72
C ALA A 105 -8.72 -6.42 -7.19
N ILE A 106 -7.45 -6.71 -6.95
CA ILE A 106 -6.32 -5.87 -7.41
C ILE A 106 -6.29 -5.83 -8.93
N GLU A 107 -6.33 -6.98 -9.59
CA GLU A 107 -6.34 -7.08 -11.07
C GLU A 107 -7.46 -6.27 -11.69
N LYS A 108 -8.66 -6.33 -11.10
CA LYS A 108 -9.82 -5.55 -11.54
C LYS A 108 -9.54 -4.05 -11.50
N GLN A 109 -8.95 -3.56 -10.42
CA GLN A 109 -8.61 -2.14 -10.29
C GLN A 109 -7.52 -1.71 -11.27
N LEU A 110 -6.50 -2.52 -11.47
CA LEU A 110 -5.45 -2.25 -12.46
C LEU A 110 -6.01 -2.18 -13.88
N GLY A 111 -7.07 -2.93 -14.16
CA GLY A 111 -7.76 -2.92 -15.46
C GLY A 111 -8.56 -1.65 -15.74
N THR A 112 -8.76 -0.76 -14.77
CA THR A 112 -9.48 0.51 -14.96
C THR A 112 -8.61 1.63 -15.54
N GLY A 113 -7.31 1.42 -15.68
CA GLY A 113 -6.36 2.41 -16.20
C GLY A 113 -5.17 1.75 -16.86
N ILE A 114 -4.09 2.51 -16.98
CA ILE A 114 -2.84 2.05 -17.61
C ILE A 114 -1.69 2.00 -16.61
N ALA A 115 -0.67 1.21 -16.94
CA ALA A 115 0.54 1.14 -16.13
C ALA A 115 1.21 2.53 -16.05
N LEU A 116 1.74 2.86 -14.86
CA LEU A 116 2.39 4.15 -14.64
C LEU A 116 3.59 4.34 -15.57
N GLU A 117 4.39 3.31 -15.80
CA GLU A 117 5.51 3.38 -16.75
C GLU A 117 5.06 3.77 -18.15
N ASP A 118 3.97 3.17 -18.64
CA ASP A 118 3.41 3.47 -19.95
C ASP A 118 2.92 4.91 -20.04
N TYR A 119 2.23 5.38 -19.00
CA TYR A 119 1.79 6.77 -18.91
C TYR A 119 2.97 7.75 -18.98
N GLN A 120 4.04 7.47 -18.24
CA GLN A 120 5.24 8.33 -18.23
C GLN A 120 5.97 8.34 -19.57
N HIS A 121 5.75 7.33 -20.41
CA HIS A 121 6.28 7.25 -21.79
C HIS A 121 5.27 7.71 -22.83
N GLY A 122 4.23 8.41 -22.45
CA GLY A 122 3.32 9.10 -23.36
C GLY A 122 2.06 8.34 -23.76
N LYS A 123 1.80 7.14 -23.22
CA LYS A 123 0.55 6.43 -23.48
C LYS A 123 -0.63 7.20 -22.91
N GLN A 124 -1.70 7.31 -23.69
CA GLN A 124 -2.94 7.95 -23.26
C GLN A 124 -3.72 7.06 -22.30
N GLY A 125 -4.29 7.66 -21.27
CA GLY A 125 -5.09 6.99 -20.25
C GLY A 125 -4.76 7.49 -18.83
N GLU A 126 -5.55 7.09 -17.87
CA GLU A 126 -5.32 7.41 -16.46
C GLU A 126 -4.35 6.38 -15.85
N PRO A 127 -3.24 6.82 -15.24
CA PRO A 127 -2.32 5.87 -14.64
C PRO A 127 -2.89 5.30 -13.34
N ILE A 128 -2.79 3.97 -13.23
CA ILE A 128 -3.06 3.21 -12.01
C ILE A 128 -1.80 2.42 -11.69
N SER A 129 -1.34 2.50 -10.45
CA SER A 129 -0.10 1.83 -10.04
C SER A 129 -0.27 1.01 -8.78
N LEU A 130 0.31 -0.19 -8.80
CA LEU A 130 0.34 -1.12 -7.68
C LEU A 130 1.67 -0.93 -6.92
N LEU A 131 1.63 -0.13 -5.87
CA LEU A 131 2.82 0.29 -5.13
C LEU A 131 3.22 -0.68 -4.02
N THR A 132 2.28 -1.49 -3.54
CA THR A 132 2.50 -2.51 -2.52
C THR A 132 1.68 -3.74 -2.87
N LEU A 133 2.30 -4.89 -2.80
CA LEU A 133 1.67 -6.20 -2.96
C LEU A 133 2.39 -7.20 -2.05
N GLN A 134 1.83 -7.44 -0.87
CA GLN A 134 2.43 -8.31 0.15
C GLN A 134 1.43 -9.33 0.64
N ASN A 135 1.93 -10.52 0.96
CA ASN A 135 1.19 -11.55 1.68
C ASN A 135 2.09 -12.06 2.80
N ASP A 136 1.77 -11.73 4.04
CA ASP A 136 2.51 -12.15 5.22
C ASP A 136 1.94 -13.43 5.87
N GLY A 137 1.03 -14.11 5.18
CA GLY A 137 0.36 -15.30 5.68
C GLY A 137 -0.89 -15.01 6.52
N ILE A 138 -1.19 -13.75 6.82
CA ILE A 138 -2.43 -13.33 7.50
C ILE A 138 -3.42 -12.82 6.46
N ARG A 139 -3.04 -11.80 5.71
CA ARG A 139 -3.85 -11.20 4.64
C ARG A 139 -2.96 -10.62 3.56
N VAL A 140 -3.50 -10.54 2.36
CA VAL A 140 -2.88 -9.78 1.28
C VAL A 140 -3.04 -8.29 1.57
N LYS A 141 -1.96 -7.55 1.41
CA LYS A 141 -1.88 -6.10 1.57
C LYS A 141 -1.57 -5.46 0.23
N ALA A 142 -2.20 -4.35 -0.04
CA ALA A 142 -2.01 -3.62 -1.29
C ALA A 142 -2.05 -2.12 -1.06
N ALA A 143 -1.30 -1.40 -1.89
CA ALA A 143 -1.44 0.04 -2.04
C ALA A 143 -1.58 0.33 -3.53
N VAL A 144 -2.68 0.95 -3.91
CA VAL A 144 -3.01 1.25 -5.31
C VAL A 144 -3.18 2.74 -5.46
N ALA A 145 -2.42 3.33 -6.37
CA ALA A 145 -2.46 4.76 -6.63
C ALA A 145 -3.18 5.07 -7.95
N GLN A 146 -3.85 6.21 -7.95
CA GLN A 146 -4.39 6.86 -9.15
C GLN A 146 -3.60 8.14 -9.37
N GLY A 147 -3.20 8.38 -10.61
CA GLY A 147 -2.31 9.48 -10.94
C GLY A 147 -0.83 9.08 -10.88
N ASP A 148 0.03 10.02 -11.21
CA ASP A 148 1.48 9.83 -11.28
C ASP A 148 2.14 10.23 -9.96
N VAL A 149 2.36 9.28 -9.06
CA VAL A 149 3.01 9.53 -7.76
C VAL A 149 4.46 9.98 -7.89
N ASP A 150 5.08 9.71 -9.03
CA ASP A 150 6.48 10.09 -9.27
C ASP A 150 6.64 11.55 -9.67
N HIS A 151 5.61 12.19 -10.25
CA HIS A 151 5.68 13.55 -10.80
C HIS A 151 4.56 14.48 -10.33
N ALA A 152 3.46 13.98 -9.74
CA ALA A 152 2.37 14.82 -9.28
C ALA A 152 2.86 15.84 -8.23
N LYS A 153 2.30 17.04 -8.26
CA LYS A 153 2.62 18.09 -7.30
C LYS A 153 2.02 17.88 -5.93
N HIS A 154 0.93 17.10 -5.89
CA HIS A 154 0.19 16.75 -4.67
C HIS A 154 -0.05 15.23 -4.63
N VAL A 155 0.31 14.61 -3.52
CA VAL A 155 0.10 13.17 -3.29
C VAL A 155 -0.63 13.00 -1.96
N ALA A 156 -1.82 12.39 -2.01
CA ALA A 156 -2.60 12.08 -0.82
C ALA A 156 -2.67 10.58 -0.61
N THR A 157 -2.36 10.12 0.59
CA THR A 157 -2.46 8.71 0.99
C THR A 157 -3.64 8.54 1.95
N GLN A 158 -4.61 7.71 1.57
CA GLN A 158 -5.76 7.39 2.40
C GLN A 158 -5.52 6.09 3.17
N VAL A 159 -5.66 6.17 4.49
CA VAL A 159 -5.47 5.05 5.43
C VAL A 159 -6.84 4.59 5.94
N PRO A 160 -7.21 3.32 5.70
CA PRO A 160 -8.54 2.80 5.99
C PRO A 160 -8.75 2.45 7.46
N GLY A 161 -10.02 2.27 7.82
CA GLY A 161 -10.48 1.94 9.17
C GLY A 161 -10.71 0.47 9.44
N VAL A 162 -11.53 0.21 10.46
CA VAL A 162 -11.90 -1.12 10.95
C VAL A 162 -12.55 -1.99 9.87
N GLY A 163 -12.22 -3.28 9.87
CA GLY A 163 -12.83 -4.27 9.01
C GLY A 163 -12.42 -4.19 7.54
N THR A 164 -11.45 -3.36 7.21
CA THR A 164 -11.00 -3.16 5.84
C THR A 164 -10.14 -4.33 5.38
N THR A 165 -10.50 -4.93 4.25
CA THR A 165 -9.73 -5.98 3.57
C THR A 165 -9.64 -5.67 2.09
N VAL A 166 -8.60 -6.18 1.41
CA VAL A 166 -8.43 -5.96 -0.02
C VAL A 166 -9.63 -6.46 -0.83
N PRO A 167 -10.12 -7.72 -0.67
CA PRO A 167 -11.21 -8.20 -1.51
C PRO A 167 -12.53 -7.47 -1.27
N ASP A 168 -12.83 -7.06 -0.05
CA ASP A 168 -14.12 -6.46 0.29
C ASP A 168 -14.14 -4.94 0.16
N SER A 169 -12.99 -4.28 0.24
CA SER A 169 -12.93 -2.83 0.45
C SER A 169 -12.15 -2.06 -0.62
N LEU A 170 -11.28 -2.71 -1.40
CA LEU A 170 -10.41 -2.01 -2.33
C LEU A 170 -11.20 -1.17 -3.34
N GLU A 171 -12.24 -1.73 -3.94
CA GLU A 171 -13.06 -1.01 -4.93
C GLU A 171 -13.67 0.26 -4.34
N THR A 172 -14.23 0.18 -3.13
CA THR A 172 -14.82 1.34 -2.44
C THR A 172 -13.75 2.41 -2.16
N TYR A 173 -12.59 2.02 -1.64
CA TYR A 173 -11.51 2.97 -1.37
C TYR A 173 -10.93 3.58 -2.65
N MET A 174 -10.88 2.82 -3.74
CA MET A 174 -10.47 3.36 -5.04
C MET A 174 -11.47 4.40 -5.57
N GLN A 175 -12.76 4.22 -5.35
CA GLN A 175 -13.78 5.23 -5.68
C GLN A 175 -13.64 6.46 -4.80
N GLU A 176 -13.41 6.28 -3.50
CA GLU A 176 -13.19 7.38 -2.57
C GLU A 176 -11.94 8.19 -2.92
N THR A 177 -10.83 7.51 -3.22
CA THR A 177 -9.58 8.19 -3.61
C THR A 177 -9.70 8.86 -4.98
N ALA A 178 -10.49 8.30 -5.92
CA ALA A 178 -10.80 8.96 -7.19
C ALA A 178 -11.61 10.26 -6.96
N ASN A 179 -12.59 10.22 -6.06
CA ASN A 179 -13.38 11.41 -5.70
C ASN A 179 -12.50 12.44 -5.00
N LEU A 180 -11.65 12.02 -4.08
CA LEU A 180 -10.69 12.90 -3.40
C LEU A 180 -9.77 13.60 -4.40
N ARG A 181 -9.25 12.85 -5.37
CA ARG A 181 -8.36 13.37 -6.42
C ARG A 181 -9.05 14.46 -7.23
N ARG A 182 -10.28 14.21 -7.71
CA ARG A 182 -11.07 15.20 -8.46
C ARG A 182 -11.41 16.42 -7.63
N ALA A 183 -11.87 16.20 -6.39
CA ALA A 183 -12.20 17.29 -5.48
C ALA A 183 -11.00 18.19 -5.18
N ALA A 184 -9.83 17.60 -4.93
CA ALA A 184 -8.60 18.34 -4.69
C ALA A 184 -8.19 19.17 -5.92
N ALA A 185 -8.29 18.62 -7.11
CA ALA A 185 -8.00 19.34 -8.35
C ALA A 185 -8.98 20.50 -8.58
N ASP A 186 -10.28 20.25 -8.41
CA ASP A 186 -11.34 21.26 -8.61
C ASP A 186 -11.23 22.39 -7.56
N GLN A 187 -11.10 22.06 -6.29
CA GLN A 187 -10.99 23.02 -5.20
C GLN A 187 -9.71 23.86 -5.28
N GLY A 188 -8.61 23.20 -5.67
CA GLY A 188 -7.32 23.87 -5.85
C GLY A 188 -7.18 24.60 -7.17
N ASN A 189 -8.14 24.45 -8.09
CA ASN A 189 -8.08 24.96 -9.45
C ASN A 189 -6.76 24.58 -10.15
N ILE A 190 -6.42 23.30 -10.04
CA ILE A 190 -5.20 22.72 -10.62
C ILE A 190 -5.57 21.56 -11.54
N PRO A 191 -4.70 21.23 -12.53
CA PRO A 191 -4.92 20.06 -13.37
C PRO A 191 -4.99 18.78 -12.55
N VAL A 192 -5.88 17.86 -12.91
CA VAL A 192 -5.98 16.57 -12.22
C VAL A 192 -4.68 15.75 -12.31
N GLN A 193 -3.90 15.96 -13.37
CA GLN A 193 -2.58 15.33 -13.54
C GLN A 193 -1.57 15.73 -12.46
N ASP A 194 -1.79 16.87 -11.82
CA ASP A 194 -0.93 17.36 -10.73
C ASP A 194 -1.31 16.74 -9.36
N VAL A 195 -2.32 15.88 -9.33
CA VAL A 195 -2.79 15.19 -8.12
C VAL A 195 -2.71 13.68 -8.30
N ALA A 196 -2.10 13.01 -7.33
CA ALA A 196 -2.13 11.56 -7.20
C ALA A 196 -2.72 11.18 -5.84
N THR A 197 -3.48 10.09 -5.80
CA THR A 197 -4.07 9.57 -4.56
C THR A 197 -3.76 8.10 -4.42
N VAL A 198 -3.51 7.65 -3.18
CA VAL A 198 -3.17 6.28 -2.86
C VAL A 198 -4.21 5.71 -1.90
N ALA A 199 -4.84 4.61 -2.30
CA ALA A 199 -5.59 3.76 -1.38
C ALA A 199 -4.59 2.79 -0.74
N TRP A 200 -4.24 3.03 0.52
CA TRP A 200 -3.23 2.27 1.23
C TRP A 200 -3.88 1.24 2.16
N LEU A 201 -3.94 -0.02 1.72
CA LEU A 201 -4.42 -1.17 2.49
C LEU A 201 -3.20 -2.04 2.89
N GLY A 202 -2.20 -1.40 3.47
CA GLY A 202 -0.89 -1.99 3.76
C GLY A 202 -0.74 -2.54 5.18
N TYR A 203 -1.83 -2.75 5.91
CA TYR A 203 -1.80 -3.33 7.25
C TYR A 203 -3.02 -4.20 7.52
N ASP A 204 -2.94 -5.02 8.58
CA ASP A 204 -4.08 -5.79 9.07
C ASP A 204 -4.98 -4.89 9.90
N ALA A 205 -5.99 -4.31 9.28
CA ALA A 205 -6.98 -3.50 9.99
C ALA A 205 -7.73 -4.38 10.99
N PRO A 206 -7.98 -3.88 12.23
CA PRO A 206 -8.71 -4.67 13.20
C PRO A 206 -10.09 -5.03 12.68
N SER A 207 -10.53 -6.26 12.99
CA SER A 207 -11.90 -6.69 12.80
C SER A 207 -12.63 -6.65 14.14
N TRP A 208 -13.98 -6.62 14.09
CA TRP A 208 -14.79 -6.63 15.30
C TRP A 208 -14.56 -7.90 16.16
N ASP A 209 -14.09 -9.01 15.55
CA ASP A 209 -13.87 -10.31 16.17
C ASP A 209 -12.37 -10.65 16.32
N SER A 210 -11.48 -9.68 16.25
CA SER A 210 -10.05 -9.92 16.27
C SER A 210 -9.59 -10.45 17.63
N SER A 211 -8.84 -11.55 17.61
CA SER A 211 -8.14 -12.08 18.80
C SER A 211 -6.85 -11.31 19.12
N MET A 212 -6.31 -10.55 18.18
CA MET A 212 -5.17 -9.67 18.40
C MET A 212 -5.64 -8.36 19.00
N THR A 213 -4.82 -7.78 19.87
CA THR A 213 -5.15 -6.46 20.42
C THR A 213 -5.07 -5.41 19.31
N ASN A 214 -6.01 -4.47 19.33
CA ASN A 214 -6.06 -3.38 18.37
C ASN A 214 -4.76 -2.56 18.37
N SER A 215 -4.13 -2.40 19.54
CA SER A 215 -2.86 -1.68 19.67
C SER A 215 -1.70 -2.37 18.95
N GLN A 216 -1.65 -3.70 18.95
CA GLN A 216 -0.60 -4.46 18.24
C GLN A 216 -0.76 -4.33 16.72
N LEU A 217 -1.99 -4.41 16.21
CA LEU A 217 -2.27 -4.23 14.78
C LEU A 217 -1.93 -2.81 14.33
N ALA A 218 -2.30 -1.81 15.12
CA ALA A 218 -1.98 -0.42 14.83
C ALA A 218 -0.47 -0.16 14.86
N ASP A 219 0.27 -0.76 15.79
CA ASP A 219 1.72 -0.61 15.88
C ASP A 219 2.44 -1.19 14.67
N THR A 220 2.09 -2.41 14.25
CA THR A 220 2.65 -3.05 13.05
C THR A 220 2.29 -2.27 11.80
N GLY A 221 1.03 -1.84 11.68
CA GLY A 221 0.56 -1.03 10.55
C GLY A 221 1.26 0.32 10.49
N ALA A 222 1.48 0.94 11.65
CA ALA A 222 2.17 2.23 11.73
C ALA A 222 3.62 2.16 11.23
N ASN A 223 4.34 1.08 11.53
CA ASN A 223 5.69 0.87 10.99
C ASN A 223 5.69 0.75 9.47
N ARG A 224 4.75 0.01 8.91
CA ARG A 224 4.61 -0.12 7.45
C ARG A 224 4.24 1.21 6.79
N LEU A 225 3.30 1.94 7.37
CA LEU A 225 2.88 3.24 6.86
C LEU A 225 4.02 4.27 6.94
N ALA A 226 4.74 4.31 8.06
CA ALA A 226 5.89 5.20 8.21
C ALA A 226 6.96 4.92 7.16
N GLY A 227 7.29 3.66 6.90
CA GLY A 227 8.23 3.27 5.85
C GLY A 227 7.74 3.66 4.46
N PHE A 228 6.46 3.42 4.17
CA PHE A 228 5.84 3.79 2.89
C PHE A 228 5.90 5.30 2.63
N LEU A 229 5.49 6.10 3.60
CA LEU A 229 5.49 7.57 3.50
C LEU A 229 6.90 8.15 3.39
N THR A 230 7.82 7.66 4.23
CA THR A 230 9.23 8.04 4.17
C THR A 230 9.83 7.70 2.81
N GLY A 231 9.49 6.53 2.28
CA GLY A 231 9.93 6.09 0.96
C GLY A 231 9.38 6.95 -0.18
N LEU A 232 8.11 7.34 -0.14
CA LEU A 232 7.53 8.25 -1.13
C LEU A 232 8.27 9.58 -1.15
N ARG A 233 8.52 10.17 0.02
CA ARG A 233 9.27 11.42 0.13
C ARG A 233 10.69 11.28 -0.40
N ALA A 234 11.41 10.25 0.01
CA ALA A 234 12.78 10.00 -0.41
C ALA A 234 12.89 9.76 -1.92
N SER A 235 11.97 9.00 -2.50
CA SER A 235 11.88 8.77 -3.94
C SER A 235 11.72 10.09 -4.71
N ARG A 236 10.90 11.01 -4.20
CA ARG A 236 10.71 12.32 -4.82
C ARG A 236 11.95 13.20 -4.67
N GLU A 237 12.60 13.21 -3.54
CA GLU A 237 13.83 13.98 -3.30
C GLU A 237 14.97 13.55 -4.23
N HIS A 238 15.06 12.26 -4.53
CA HIS A 238 16.05 11.71 -5.49
C HIS A 238 15.52 11.63 -6.93
N GLY A 239 14.32 12.10 -7.19
CA GLY A 239 13.65 12.07 -8.51
C GLY A 239 13.13 13.43 -8.93
N ALA A 240 11.84 13.55 -9.13
CA ALA A 240 11.20 14.76 -9.66
C ALA A 240 11.12 15.94 -8.67
N GLY A 241 11.55 15.77 -7.43
CA GLY A 241 11.57 16.82 -6.43
C GLY A 241 10.31 16.88 -5.56
N TYR A 242 10.18 17.99 -4.85
CA TYR A 242 9.13 18.18 -3.86
C TYR A 242 7.72 17.92 -4.38
N ALA A 243 6.92 17.25 -3.57
CA ALA A 243 5.47 17.16 -3.70
C ALA A 243 4.83 17.53 -2.36
N HIS A 244 3.69 18.19 -2.39
CA HIS A 244 2.87 18.37 -1.20
C HIS A 244 2.24 17.02 -0.85
N MET A 245 2.54 16.48 0.32
CA MET A 245 2.09 15.16 0.76
C MET A 245 1.11 15.26 1.90
N THR A 246 -0.06 14.63 1.73
CA THR A 246 -1.15 14.59 2.71
C THR A 246 -1.46 13.15 3.09
N VAL A 247 -1.75 12.92 4.37
CA VAL A 247 -2.32 11.66 4.85
C VAL A 247 -3.76 11.93 5.27
N VAL A 248 -4.69 11.12 4.75
CA VAL A 248 -6.11 11.16 5.11
C VAL A 248 -6.45 9.84 5.79
N ALA A 249 -6.80 9.88 7.06
CA ALA A 249 -7.07 8.68 7.86
C ALA A 249 -8.48 8.69 8.44
N HIS A 250 -9.16 7.54 8.34
CA HIS A 250 -10.54 7.37 8.79
C HIS A 250 -10.63 6.33 9.90
N SER A 251 -11.46 6.62 10.91
CA SER A 251 -11.76 5.67 12.00
C SER A 251 -10.48 5.16 12.67
N TYR A 252 -10.31 3.84 12.79
CA TYR A 252 -9.12 3.23 13.37
C TYR A 252 -7.84 3.49 12.55
N GLY A 253 -7.97 3.82 11.27
CA GLY A 253 -6.85 4.28 10.44
C GLY A 253 -6.16 5.52 11.00
N SER A 254 -6.90 6.38 11.72
CA SER A 254 -6.33 7.55 12.38
C SER A 254 -5.41 7.17 13.55
N THR A 255 -5.68 6.07 14.25
CA THR A 255 -4.78 5.53 15.29
C THR A 255 -3.46 5.06 14.66
N THR A 256 -3.53 4.29 13.59
CA THR A 256 -2.36 3.83 12.82
C THR A 256 -1.57 5.03 12.26
N ALA A 257 -2.24 5.98 11.64
CA ALA A 257 -1.62 7.18 11.09
C ALA A 257 -1.01 8.07 12.16
N GLY A 258 -1.65 8.20 13.32
CA GLY A 258 -1.12 8.95 14.46
C GLY A 258 0.16 8.35 15.01
N ILE A 259 0.23 7.04 15.17
CA ILE A 259 1.44 6.34 15.59
C ILE A 259 2.54 6.51 14.52
N ALA A 260 2.20 6.34 13.25
CA ALA A 260 3.14 6.54 12.13
C ALA A 260 3.72 7.98 12.13
N ALA A 261 2.89 8.98 12.44
CA ALA A 261 3.30 10.38 12.51
C ALA A 261 4.39 10.65 13.55
N THR A 262 4.50 9.82 14.58
CA THR A 262 5.58 9.90 15.58
C THR A 262 6.88 9.24 15.11
N ARG A 263 6.85 8.48 14.05
CA ARG A 263 7.96 7.64 13.54
C ARG A 263 8.56 8.11 12.23
N ILE A 264 7.84 8.96 11.49
CA ILE A 264 8.35 9.56 10.25
C ILE A 264 9.31 10.71 10.57
N PRO A 265 10.34 10.95 9.75
CA PRO A 265 11.15 12.15 9.87
C PRO A 265 10.33 13.43 9.65
N PRO A 266 10.69 14.56 10.29
CA PRO A 266 10.11 15.86 9.94
C PRO A 266 10.27 16.15 8.44
N GLY A 267 9.23 16.74 7.83
CA GLY A 267 9.23 17.04 6.39
C GLY A 267 8.78 15.88 5.49
N THR A 268 8.47 14.70 6.06
CA THR A 268 7.95 13.57 5.27
C THR A 268 6.53 13.83 4.80
N VAL A 269 5.66 14.31 5.67
CA VAL A 269 4.25 14.60 5.42
C VAL A 269 3.98 16.07 5.76
N ASP A 270 3.31 16.78 4.87
CA ASP A 270 2.99 18.20 5.04
C ASP A 270 1.69 18.41 5.82
N ASP A 271 0.65 17.63 5.53
CA ASP A 271 -0.65 17.72 6.19
C ASP A 271 -1.21 16.35 6.56
N MET A 272 -1.89 16.29 7.70
CA MET A 272 -2.64 15.11 8.14
C MET A 272 -4.08 15.49 8.45
N ILE A 273 -5.01 14.72 7.90
CA ILE A 273 -6.45 14.87 8.10
C ILE A 273 -6.96 13.56 8.72
N MET A 274 -7.52 13.66 9.92
CA MET A 274 -8.05 12.52 10.66
C MET A 274 -9.53 12.75 10.98
N TYR A 275 -10.38 11.81 10.63
CA TYR A 275 -11.83 11.92 10.86
C TYR A 275 -12.44 10.63 11.38
N GLY A 276 -13.47 10.75 12.22
CA GLY A 276 -14.13 9.61 12.84
C GLY A 276 -13.21 8.79 13.75
N SER A 277 -12.22 9.43 14.39
CA SER A 277 -11.15 8.75 15.13
C SER A 277 -11.60 8.24 16.49
N PRO A 278 -11.29 6.97 16.85
CA PRO A 278 -11.40 6.46 18.21
C PRO A 278 -10.22 6.88 19.10
N GLY A 279 -9.19 7.51 18.54
CA GLY A 279 -7.96 7.93 19.18
C GLY A 279 -6.76 7.77 18.24
N MET A 280 -5.76 8.61 18.39
CA MET A 280 -4.63 8.69 17.46
C MET A 280 -3.37 7.96 17.96
N GLY A 281 -3.50 7.07 18.95
CA GLY A 281 -2.37 6.34 19.53
C GLY A 281 -1.49 7.18 20.45
N THR A 282 -1.65 8.50 20.43
CA THR A 282 -1.06 9.46 21.38
C THR A 282 -2.02 10.62 21.54
N TYR A 283 -2.07 11.17 22.74
CA TYR A 283 -2.91 12.34 23.06
C TYR A 283 -2.16 13.67 22.88
N ASP A 284 -0.88 13.61 22.57
CA ASP A 284 -0.04 14.79 22.43
C ASP A 284 0.38 14.98 20.96
N ALA A 285 -0.34 15.87 20.28
CA ALA A 285 -0.07 16.21 18.88
C ALA A 285 1.34 16.79 18.66
N ARG A 286 2.01 17.28 19.71
CA ARG A 286 3.40 17.78 19.63
C ARG A 286 4.39 16.65 19.35
N LYS A 287 4.00 15.39 19.59
CA LYS A 287 4.81 14.21 19.25
C LYS A 287 4.75 13.83 17.79
N PHE A 288 3.82 14.39 17.03
CA PHE A 288 3.71 14.16 15.59
C PHE A 288 4.77 14.99 14.86
N ASN A 289 5.49 14.34 13.96
CA ASN A 289 6.49 15.00 13.11
C ASN A 289 5.82 15.64 11.88
N VAL A 290 4.77 16.41 12.13
CA VAL A 290 4.03 17.24 11.17
C VAL A 290 4.04 18.66 11.73
N ASP A 291 4.24 19.66 10.87
CA ASP A 291 4.34 21.04 11.29
C ASP A 291 3.07 21.53 12.01
N PRO A 292 3.21 22.43 13.02
CA PRO A 292 2.06 23.00 13.71
C PRO A 292 1.08 23.67 12.72
N GLY A 293 -0.23 23.45 12.95
CA GLY A 293 -1.28 23.99 12.08
C GLY A 293 -1.58 23.14 10.84
N HIS A 294 -0.88 22.00 10.67
CA HIS A 294 -1.07 21.07 9.54
C HIS A 294 -1.72 19.74 9.95
N LEU A 295 -2.24 19.66 11.16
CA LEU A 295 -3.01 18.52 11.66
C LEU A 295 -4.48 18.93 11.81
N TRP A 296 -5.36 18.24 11.09
CA TRP A 296 -6.80 18.48 11.08
C TRP A 296 -7.51 17.26 11.66
N VAL A 297 -8.28 17.44 12.72
CA VAL A 297 -9.00 16.35 13.37
C VAL A 297 -10.49 16.69 13.41
N SER A 298 -11.32 15.81 12.90
CA SER A 298 -12.78 15.87 13.00
C SER A 298 -13.27 14.67 13.79
N GLY A 299 -13.84 14.90 14.97
CA GLY A 299 -14.48 13.87 15.77
C GLY A 299 -15.87 13.53 15.25
N ILE A 300 -16.39 12.38 15.70
CA ILE A 300 -17.82 12.10 15.60
C ILE A 300 -18.48 12.88 16.74
N PRO A 301 -19.57 13.63 16.47
CA PRO A 301 -20.30 14.34 17.51
C PRO A 301 -20.89 13.39 18.55
#